data_8ce2fa5315e3fa21d0ddcb8f7b490421
#
_entry.id   8ce2fa5315e3fa21d0ddcb8f7b490421
#
_cell.length_a   1.000
_cell.length_b   1.000
_cell.length_c   1.000
_cell.angle_alpha   90.00
_cell.angle_beta   90.00
_cell.angle_gamma   90.00
#
_symmetry.space_group_name_H-M   'P 1'
#
loop_
_entity.id
_entity.type
_entity.pdbx_description
1 polymer ?
#
loop_
_entity_poly.entity_id
_entity_poly.type
_entity_poly.pdbx_seq_one_letter_code
_entity_poly.pdbx_strand_id
1 'polypeptide(L)'
;MKGPMTTQTLRGLQGLEPLHWRGDRTNFLHFNIGFIDLLGGQLLTDADMAAYRDFVNSIVFQPNPNQNLDRTLPTEFAGASPSAGRNSYQNFVFDPDFDLRCITCHVTAFGLPASIGTTRDVIQNVRLQDSQHMKIPHLRNLYQKTAFRNIPGTASLAGFGFGHDGRDATLFDHFAAPRFRVLTNNSIVKSNLAALLLCFDTGTAPAMGYSRTITPANVKTDSISNDWAMLERQASSRFRDAFILVGSVTNISLIAKGTIDGKRRGLLYRPNTGDYVTDKTDVGAFTHAELVSKITNGDTLSVMGVPPVSGVRMGIDRDLNGLLDGEEMPPCLAAQRLETGVRISWLANTMGVVLEFSESLAPPNWRTETSVQTVNAAHFMVTIPIANQQRFYRLRGL
;
A
#
# COMPACT_ATOMS: atom_id res chain seq x y z
N MET A 1 -28.86 14.97 -21.19
CA MET A 1 -28.49 14.77 -19.77
C MET A 1 -27.27 13.86 -19.72
N LYS A 2 -26.37 14.09 -18.76
CA LYS A 2 -25.12 13.28 -18.66
C LYS A 2 -25.33 11.88 -18.10
N GLY A 3 -26.50 11.53 -17.61
CA GLY A 3 -26.78 10.25 -16.95
C GLY A 3 -26.05 10.07 -15.61
N PRO A 4 -26.38 9.03 -14.85
CA PRO A 4 -25.69 8.71 -13.59
C PRO A 4 -24.26 8.24 -13.85
N MET A 5 -23.35 8.63 -12.97
CA MET A 5 -21.96 8.17 -12.97
C MET A 5 -21.53 7.83 -11.56
N THR A 6 -20.86 6.70 -11.41
CA THR A 6 -20.29 6.30 -10.12
C THR A 6 -19.06 7.14 -9.78
N THR A 7 -18.83 7.36 -8.49
CA THR A 7 -17.62 8.02 -8.01
C THR A 7 -16.38 7.16 -8.33
N GLN A 8 -15.39 7.79 -8.95
CA GLN A 8 -14.11 7.13 -9.23
C GLN A 8 -13.18 7.23 -8.01
N THR A 9 -12.31 6.23 -7.87
CA THR A 9 -11.25 6.28 -6.86
C THR A 9 -10.19 7.32 -7.21
N LEU A 10 -9.60 7.95 -6.20
CA LEU A 10 -8.41 8.80 -6.35
C LEU A 10 -7.09 8.00 -6.28
N ARG A 11 -7.14 6.70 -6.07
CA ARG A 11 -5.95 5.85 -6.05
C ARG A 11 -5.46 5.56 -7.47
N GLY A 12 -4.14 5.53 -7.62
CA GLY A 12 -3.47 5.11 -8.85
C GLY A 12 -3.75 5.99 -10.06
N LEU A 13 -3.96 7.30 -9.86
CA LEU A 13 -4.26 8.24 -10.94
C LEU A 13 -3.04 8.60 -11.78
N GLN A 14 -1.83 8.43 -11.26
CA GLN A 14 -0.61 8.77 -11.98
C GLN A 14 -0.57 8.09 -13.36
N GLY A 15 -0.40 8.88 -14.42
CA GLY A 15 -0.32 8.39 -15.79
C GLY A 15 -1.65 7.92 -16.39
N LEU A 16 -2.78 8.21 -15.77
CA LEU A 16 -4.11 7.83 -16.25
C LEU A 16 -4.86 8.96 -16.97
N GLU A 17 -4.21 10.07 -17.25
CA GLU A 17 -4.84 11.14 -18.02
C GLU A 17 -5.30 10.66 -19.43
N PRO A 18 -6.41 11.21 -19.96
CA PRO A 18 -7.31 12.21 -19.39
C PRO A 18 -8.16 11.63 -18.25
N LEU A 19 -8.60 12.51 -17.32
CA LEU A 19 -9.35 12.12 -16.11
C LEU A 19 -10.86 12.24 -16.32
N HIS A 20 -11.66 11.76 -15.34
CA HIS A 20 -13.10 11.52 -15.42
C HIS A 20 -13.51 10.35 -16.32
N TRP A 21 -14.75 9.86 -16.15
CA TRP A 21 -15.34 8.83 -16.99
C TRP A 21 -15.35 9.17 -18.49
N ARG A 22 -15.48 10.46 -18.82
CA ARG A 22 -15.53 10.94 -20.19
C ARG A 22 -14.18 11.39 -20.74
N GLY A 23 -13.12 11.40 -19.91
CA GLY A 23 -11.84 11.96 -20.31
C GLY A 23 -11.86 13.46 -20.58
N ASP A 24 -12.79 14.19 -19.98
CA ASP A 24 -13.00 15.62 -20.20
C ASP A 24 -12.10 16.53 -19.35
N ARG A 25 -11.17 15.97 -18.61
CA ARG A 25 -10.12 16.65 -17.87
C ARG A 25 -8.76 16.15 -18.33
N THR A 26 -8.07 16.94 -19.16
CA THR A 26 -6.77 16.56 -19.74
C THR A 26 -5.70 16.29 -18.70
N ASN A 27 -5.77 17.00 -17.57
CA ASN A 27 -4.86 16.78 -16.43
C ASN A 27 -5.54 17.19 -15.12
N PHE A 28 -4.84 16.98 -13.99
CA PHE A 28 -5.37 17.27 -12.65
C PHE A 28 -5.64 18.76 -12.41
N LEU A 29 -4.89 19.69 -13.02
CA LEU A 29 -5.04 21.13 -12.81
C LEU A 29 -6.42 21.64 -13.28
N HIS A 30 -7.05 20.95 -14.23
CA HIS A 30 -8.40 21.27 -14.71
C HIS A 30 -9.51 21.08 -13.68
N PHE A 31 -9.20 20.49 -12.51
CA PHE A 31 -10.13 20.43 -11.38
C PHE A 31 -10.19 21.73 -10.57
N ASN A 32 -9.26 22.67 -10.78
CA ASN A 32 -9.20 23.92 -10.02
C ASN A 32 -10.51 24.72 -10.06
N ILE A 33 -11.17 24.74 -11.21
CA ILE A 33 -12.46 25.43 -11.35
C ILE A 33 -13.56 24.87 -10.42
N GLY A 34 -13.46 23.62 -10.01
CA GLY A 34 -14.39 22.99 -9.08
C GLY A 34 -14.41 23.64 -7.69
N PHE A 35 -13.32 24.30 -7.28
CA PHE A 35 -13.27 25.03 -6.01
C PHE A 35 -14.22 26.23 -6.01
N ILE A 36 -14.44 26.88 -7.16
CA ILE A 36 -15.43 27.93 -7.31
C ILE A 36 -16.81 27.35 -7.60
N ASP A 37 -16.94 26.58 -8.68
CA ASP A 37 -18.24 26.18 -9.25
C ASP A 37 -19.02 25.20 -8.38
N LEU A 38 -18.33 24.37 -7.61
CA LEU A 38 -18.97 23.32 -6.78
C LEU A 38 -18.87 23.59 -5.30
N LEU A 39 -17.77 24.22 -4.83
CA LEU A 39 -17.49 24.39 -3.41
C LEU A 39 -17.71 25.83 -2.91
N GLY A 40 -17.94 26.79 -3.82
CA GLY A 40 -18.15 28.20 -3.47
C GLY A 40 -16.91 28.91 -2.89
N GLY A 41 -15.73 28.35 -3.13
CA GLY A 41 -14.44 28.89 -2.69
C GLY A 41 -13.76 29.79 -3.72
N GLN A 42 -12.45 29.76 -3.76
CA GLN A 42 -11.60 30.50 -4.69
C GLN A 42 -10.67 29.53 -5.44
N LEU A 43 -10.15 29.97 -6.59
CA LEU A 43 -9.10 29.22 -7.31
C LEU A 43 -7.85 29.12 -6.43
N LEU A 44 -7.29 27.94 -6.42
CA LEU A 44 -5.95 27.72 -5.87
C LEU A 44 -4.89 28.23 -6.85
N THR A 45 -3.71 28.55 -6.33
CA THR A 45 -2.56 28.86 -7.19
C THR A 45 -2.12 27.62 -7.97
N ASP A 46 -1.40 27.81 -9.08
CA ASP A 46 -0.84 26.69 -9.86
C ASP A 46 0.14 25.85 -9.01
N ALA A 47 0.87 26.48 -8.08
CA ALA A 47 1.77 25.80 -7.16
C ALA A 47 1.01 24.91 -6.18
N ASP A 48 -0.10 25.39 -5.59
CA ASP A 48 -0.93 24.60 -4.69
C ASP A 48 -1.61 23.45 -5.43
N MET A 49 -2.10 23.69 -6.65
CA MET A 49 -2.69 22.65 -7.49
C MET A 49 -1.65 21.59 -7.89
N ALA A 50 -0.41 21.99 -8.14
CA ALA A 50 0.68 21.05 -8.42
C ALA A 50 1.00 20.20 -7.19
N ALA A 51 1.11 20.81 -6.01
CA ALA A 51 1.31 20.07 -4.75
C ALA A 51 0.15 19.10 -4.47
N TYR A 52 -1.09 19.52 -4.73
CA TYR A 52 -2.28 18.66 -4.57
C TYR A 52 -2.25 17.48 -5.56
N ARG A 53 -1.92 17.74 -6.83
CA ARG A 53 -1.70 16.69 -7.84
C ARG A 53 -0.66 15.67 -7.38
N ASP A 54 0.48 16.14 -6.88
CA ASP A 54 1.58 15.29 -6.46
C ASP A 54 1.19 14.44 -5.25
N PHE A 55 0.43 15.02 -4.31
CA PHE A 55 -0.16 14.25 -3.21
C PHE A 55 -1.12 13.18 -3.71
N VAL A 56 -2.07 13.52 -4.59
CA VAL A 56 -3.04 12.54 -5.14
C VAL A 56 -2.33 11.45 -5.94
N ASN A 57 -1.31 11.81 -6.73
CA ASN A 57 -0.52 10.84 -7.49
C ASN A 57 0.31 9.90 -6.59
N SER A 58 0.59 10.29 -5.35
CA SER A 58 1.25 9.42 -4.38
C SER A 58 0.35 8.32 -3.80
N ILE A 59 -0.98 8.45 -3.98
CA ILE A 59 -1.95 7.50 -3.47
C ILE A 59 -2.03 6.29 -4.41
N VAL A 60 -1.35 5.20 -4.05
CA VAL A 60 -1.32 3.97 -4.85
C VAL A 60 -2.46 3.01 -4.49
N PHE A 61 -2.73 2.05 -5.36
CA PHE A 61 -3.63 0.94 -5.04
C PHE A 61 -3.01 0.03 -3.99
N GLN A 62 -3.87 -0.63 -3.22
CA GLN A 62 -3.45 -1.72 -2.35
C GLN A 62 -3.02 -2.94 -3.18
N PRO A 63 -2.18 -3.83 -2.64
CA PRO A 63 -1.91 -5.11 -3.26
C PRO A 63 -3.21 -5.87 -3.57
N ASN A 64 -3.24 -6.56 -4.72
CA ASN A 64 -4.37 -7.44 -5.01
C ASN A 64 -4.26 -8.74 -4.20
N PRO A 65 -5.17 -9.02 -3.27
CA PRO A 65 -5.10 -10.22 -2.44
C PRO A 65 -5.38 -11.53 -3.21
N ASN A 66 -5.86 -11.41 -4.45
CA ASN A 66 -6.16 -12.56 -5.31
C ASN A 66 -4.97 -12.98 -6.18
N GLN A 67 -3.85 -12.24 -6.14
CA GLN A 67 -2.60 -12.66 -6.78
C GLN A 67 -1.74 -13.50 -5.84
N ASN A 68 -0.89 -14.32 -6.42
CA ASN A 68 0.20 -14.94 -5.66
C ASN A 68 1.21 -13.86 -5.22
N LEU A 69 1.90 -14.11 -4.11
CA LEU A 69 2.85 -13.15 -3.54
C LEU A 69 3.99 -12.77 -4.51
N ASP A 70 4.29 -13.62 -5.48
CA ASP A 70 5.28 -13.41 -6.53
C ASP A 70 4.74 -12.71 -7.79
N ARG A 71 3.54 -12.12 -7.72
CA ARG A 71 2.79 -11.48 -8.82
C ARG A 71 2.27 -12.43 -9.89
N THR A 72 2.48 -13.72 -9.78
CA THR A 72 1.89 -14.67 -10.72
C THR A 72 0.38 -14.79 -10.51
N LEU A 73 -0.32 -15.25 -11.54
CA LEU A 73 -1.74 -15.58 -11.42
C LEU A 73 -1.88 -16.90 -10.64
N PRO A 74 -2.89 -17.02 -9.78
CA PRO A 74 -3.22 -18.30 -9.17
C PRO A 74 -3.65 -19.30 -10.25
N THR A 75 -3.48 -20.58 -9.98
CA THR A 75 -3.90 -21.66 -10.89
C THR A 75 -5.39 -21.64 -11.12
N GLU A 76 -6.14 -21.35 -10.05
CA GLU A 76 -7.59 -21.24 -10.04
C GLU A 76 -8.04 -20.08 -9.15
N PHE A 77 -9.11 -19.41 -9.53
CA PHE A 77 -9.79 -18.40 -8.73
C PHE A 77 -11.31 -18.53 -8.92
N ALA A 78 -12.04 -18.75 -7.83
CA ALA A 78 -13.51 -18.89 -7.82
C ALA A 78 -14.05 -19.92 -8.83
N GLY A 79 -13.38 -21.05 -8.98
CA GLY A 79 -13.77 -22.13 -9.90
C GLY A 79 -13.44 -21.88 -11.37
N ALA A 80 -12.60 -20.89 -11.68
CA ALA A 80 -12.20 -20.54 -13.03
C ALA A 80 -10.68 -20.35 -13.16
N SER A 81 -10.15 -20.38 -14.38
CA SER A 81 -8.73 -20.25 -14.66
C SER A 81 -8.34 -18.82 -15.08
N PRO A 82 -7.62 -18.05 -14.25
CA PRO A 82 -7.09 -16.75 -14.65
C PRO A 82 -6.14 -16.82 -15.85
N SER A 83 -5.36 -17.90 -16.00
CA SER A 83 -4.48 -18.11 -17.13
C SER A 83 -5.25 -18.35 -18.44
N ALA A 84 -6.32 -19.13 -18.43
CA ALA A 84 -7.21 -19.25 -19.56
C ALA A 84 -7.92 -17.92 -19.86
N GLY A 85 -8.28 -17.15 -18.83
CA GLY A 85 -8.79 -15.79 -18.96
C GLY A 85 -7.79 -14.87 -19.67
N ARG A 86 -6.48 -14.94 -19.36
CA ARG A 86 -5.42 -14.18 -20.03
C ARG A 86 -5.38 -14.53 -21.52
N ASN A 87 -5.44 -15.81 -21.86
CA ASN A 87 -5.47 -16.23 -23.26
C ASN A 87 -6.73 -15.68 -23.98
N SER A 88 -7.89 -15.76 -23.36
CA SER A 88 -9.13 -15.21 -23.92
C SER A 88 -9.06 -13.68 -24.06
N TYR A 89 -8.50 -12.99 -23.07
CA TYR A 89 -8.32 -11.54 -23.09
C TYR A 89 -7.50 -11.06 -24.28
N GLN A 90 -6.46 -11.82 -24.65
CA GLN A 90 -5.57 -11.51 -25.78
C GLN A 90 -6.15 -11.90 -27.13
N ASN A 91 -6.82 -13.06 -27.20
CA ASN A 91 -7.10 -13.74 -28.45
C ASN A 91 -8.58 -13.88 -28.81
N PHE A 92 -9.47 -13.79 -27.81
CA PHE A 92 -10.90 -13.96 -28.07
C PHE A 92 -11.49 -12.70 -28.70
N VAL A 93 -12.02 -12.83 -29.89
CA VAL A 93 -12.70 -11.76 -30.62
C VAL A 93 -14.15 -11.67 -30.10
N PHE A 94 -14.48 -10.64 -29.36
CA PHE A 94 -15.81 -10.42 -28.81
C PHE A 94 -16.70 -9.61 -29.76
N ASP A 95 -16.12 -8.88 -30.69
CA ASP A 95 -16.82 -8.19 -31.78
C ASP A 95 -16.16 -8.52 -33.12
N PRO A 96 -16.71 -9.48 -33.89
CA PRO A 96 -16.11 -9.93 -35.12
C PRO A 96 -16.23 -8.91 -36.27
N ASP A 97 -17.18 -7.97 -36.21
CA ASP A 97 -17.37 -6.96 -37.25
C ASP A 97 -16.18 -5.98 -37.29
N PHE A 98 -15.49 -5.80 -36.15
CA PHE A 98 -14.35 -4.89 -35.99
C PHE A 98 -13.07 -5.61 -35.52
N ASP A 99 -13.04 -6.92 -35.43
CA ASP A 99 -11.94 -7.74 -34.88
C ASP A 99 -11.50 -7.25 -33.48
N LEU A 100 -12.47 -6.90 -32.61
CA LEU A 100 -12.17 -6.36 -31.30
C LEU A 100 -11.93 -7.48 -30.27
N ARG A 101 -10.82 -7.33 -29.56
CA ARG A 101 -10.44 -8.12 -28.37
C ARG A 101 -10.33 -7.22 -27.15
N CYS A 102 -10.33 -7.78 -25.97
CA CYS A 102 -10.16 -6.98 -24.75
C CYS A 102 -8.87 -6.15 -24.80
N ILE A 103 -7.77 -6.76 -25.28
CA ILE A 103 -6.46 -6.12 -25.39
C ILE A 103 -6.43 -4.97 -26.41
N THR A 104 -7.36 -4.90 -27.35
CA THR A 104 -7.44 -3.81 -28.35
C THR A 104 -7.59 -2.43 -27.66
N CYS A 105 -8.42 -2.38 -26.62
CA CYS A 105 -8.71 -1.15 -25.87
C CYS A 105 -8.01 -1.13 -24.49
N HIS A 106 -7.95 -2.28 -23.85
CA HIS A 106 -7.35 -2.46 -22.54
C HIS A 106 -5.94 -3.05 -22.68
N VAL A 107 -5.06 -2.28 -23.31
CA VAL A 107 -3.67 -2.72 -23.55
C VAL A 107 -2.99 -3.09 -22.25
N THR A 108 -2.40 -4.27 -22.23
CA THR A 108 -1.58 -4.76 -21.14
C THR A 108 -0.26 -5.27 -21.69
N ALA A 109 0.83 -4.93 -21.05
CA ALA A 109 2.12 -5.52 -21.37
C ALA A 109 2.27 -6.84 -20.58
N PHE A 110 1.57 -7.89 -20.99
CA PHE A 110 1.70 -9.20 -20.37
C PHE A 110 3.15 -9.68 -20.41
N GLY A 111 3.67 -10.08 -19.27
CA GLY A 111 5.10 -10.32 -19.06
C GLY A 111 5.78 -9.21 -18.27
N LEU A 112 5.13 -8.04 -18.12
CA LEU A 112 5.50 -7.02 -17.14
C LEU A 112 4.55 -7.12 -15.95
N PRO A 113 5.05 -7.02 -14.72
CA PRO A 113 4.26 -7.22 -13.52
C PRO A 113 3.12 -6.22 -13.35
N ALA A 114 3.30 -4.98 -13.75
CA ALA A 114 2.31 -3.93 -13.58
C ALA A 114 1.86 -3.37 -14.94
N SER A 115 0.61 -3.59 -15.27
CA SER A 115 -0.05 -3.11 -16.47
C SER A 115 -1.34 -2.41 -16.07
N ILE A 116 -1.65 -1.25 -16.65
CA ILE A 116 -2.83 -0.48 -16.24
C ILE A 116 -4.12 -0.92 -16.94
N GLY A 117 -4.00 -1.67 -18.04
CA GLY A 117 -5.16 -2.20 -18.76
C GLY A 117 -6.00 -1.10 -19.43
N THR A 118 -5.37 -0.11 -20.05
CA THR A 118 -6.06 0.94 -20.81
C THR A 118 -5.14 1.56 -21.84
N THR A 119 -5.70 1.95 -23.00
CA THR A 119 -5.05 2.83 -23.98
C THR A 119 -5.13 4.30 -23.58
N ARG A 120 -5.95 4.65 -22.59
CA ARG A 120 -6.29 6.03 -22.18
C ARG A 120 -7.11 6.81 -23.21
N ASP A 121 -7.53 6.18 -24.30
CA ASP A 121 -8.37 6.80 -25.32
C ASP A 121 -9.81 6.96 -24.89
N VAL A 122 -10.52 7.82 -25.61
CA VAL A 122 -11.97 8.00 -25.46
C VAL A 122 -12.69 7.30 -26.63
N ILE A 123 -13.58 6.38 -26.30
CA ILE A 123 -14.39 5.65 -27.29
C ILE A 123 -15.72 6.37 -27.51
N GLN A 124 -16.11 6.45 -28.78
CA GLN A 124 -17.39 7.05 -29.17
C GLN A 124 -18.58 6.22 -28.66
N ASN A 125 -19.64 6.94 -28.30
CA ASN A 125 -20.87 6.35 -27.75
C ASN A 125 -21.53 5.30 -28.65
N VAL A 126 -21.50 5.46 -29.96
CA VAL A 126 -22.04 4.48 -30.91
C VAL A 126 -21.38 3.12 -30.84
N ARG A 127 -20.05 3.09 -30.57
CA ARG A 127 -19.31 1.81 -30.39
C ARG A 127 -19.54 1.19 -29.02
N LEU A 128 -19.82 2.02 -28.00
CA LEU A 128 -20.11 1.55 -26.66
C LEU A 128 -21.56 1.15 -26.47
N GLN A 129 -22.46 1.50 -27.42
CA GLN A 129 -23.91 1.42 -27.27
C GLN A 129 -24.36 2.14 -25.99
N ASP A 130 -23.80 3.32 -25.76
CA ASP A 130 -24.05 4.14 -24.58
C ASP A 130 -24.50 5.54 -24.94
N SER A 131 -24.95 6.32 -23.94
CA SER A 131 -25.52 7.66 -24.12
C SER A 131 -24.46 8.73 -24.44
N GLN A 132 -23.18 8.46 -24.19
CA GLN A 132 -22.10 9.41 -24.36
C GLN A 132 -20.74 8.74 -24.58
N HIS A 133 -19.76 9.53 -25.03
CA HIS A 133 -18.38 9.08 -25.15
C HIS A 133 -17.79 8.76 -23.77
N MET A 134 -17.04 7.67 -23.67
CA MET A 134 -16.37 7.25 -22.44
C MET A 134 -14.89 6.99 -22.67
N LYS A 135 -14.09 7.42 -21.72
CA LYS A 135 -12.70 6.99 -21.64
C LYS A 135 -12.65 5.50 -21.34
N ILE A 136 -11.70 4.80 -21.96
CA ILE A 136 -11.42 3.39 -21.65
C ILE A 136 -10.90 3.33 -20.20
N PRO A 137 -11.64 2.67 -19.28
CA PRO A 137 -11.23 2.59 -17.89
C PRO A 137 -10.04 1.64 -17.73
N HIS A 138 -9.17 1.94 -16.76
CA HIS A 138 -8.15 1.00 -16.37
C HIS A 138 -8.76 -0.24 -15.66
N LEU A 139 -8.03 -1.35 -15.66
CA LEU A 139 -8.51 -2.62 -15.08
C LEU A 139 -7.93 -2.91 -13.69
N ARG A 140 -7.09 -2.02 -13.14
CA ARG A 140 -6.59 -2.16 -11.78
C ARG A 140 -7.75 -2.04 -10.79
N ASN A 141 -7.68 -2.78 -9.68
CA ASN A 141 -8.59 -2.61 -8.57
C ASN A 141 -10.04 -3.11 -8.79
N LEU A 142 -10.30 -3.92 -9.82
CA LEU A 142 -11.65 -4.46 -10.04
C LEU A 142 -12.11 -5.39 -8.91
N TYR A 143 -11.19 -6.07 -8.23
CA TYR A 143 -11.49 -6.91 -7.07
C TYR A 143 -12.17 -6.14 -5.92
N GLN A 144 -11.90 -4.84 -5.78
CA GLN A 144 -12.53 -4.02 -4.75
C GLN A 144 -14.00 -3.69 -5.05
N LYS A 145 -14.45 -3.90 -6.29
CA LYS A 145 -15.84 -3.69 -6.69
C LYS A 145 -16.75 -4.88 -6.39
N THR A 146 -16.17 -6.05 -6.05
CA THR A 146 -16.91 -7.30 -5.87
C THR A 146 -17.27 -7.60 -4.41
N ALA A 147 -17.17 -6.72 -3.47
CA ALA A 147 -17.32 -6.95 -2.05
C ALA A 147 -16.29 -7.92 -1.43
N PHE A 148 -16.07 -7.77 -0.12
CA PHE A 148 -15.25 -8.67 0.68
C PHE A 148 -15.88 -10.08 0.89
N ARG A 149 -17.01 -10.36 0.28
CA ARG A 149 -17.68 -11.66 0.34
C ARG A 149 -17.53 -12.37 -1.00
N ASN A 150 -16.44 -13.04 -1.22
CA ASN A 150 -16.26 -14.02 -2.28
C ASN A 150 -17.05 -15.30 -1.95
N ILE A 151 -18.36 -15.19 -1.80
CA ILE A 151 -19.21 -16.35 -1.68
C ILE A 151 -19.75 -16.64 -3.07
N PRO A 152 -19.40 -17.80 -3.69
CA PRO A 152 -19.95 -18.19 -4.98
C PRO A 152 -21.49 -18.13 -4.96
N GLY A 153 -22.08 -17.48 -5.96
CA GLY A 153 -23.52 -17.41 -6.11
C GLY A 153 -24.26 -16.30 -5.33
N THR A 154 -23.56 -15.48 -4.54
CA THR A 154 -24.16 -14.28 -3.96
C THR A 154 -23.74 -13.04 -4.72
N ALA A 155 -24.70 -12.31 -5.30
CA ALA A 155 -24.51 -10.95 -5.78
C ALA A 155 -24.27 -10.06 -4.56
N SER A 156 -23.01 -9.71 -4.27
CA SER A 156 -22.72 -8.74 -3.23
C SER A 156 -22.00 -7.55 -3.83
N LEU A 157 -22.65 -6.40 -3.76
CA LEU A 157 -22.09 -5.13 -4.15
C LEU A 157 -21.29 -4.57 -2.98
N ALA A 158 -19.97 -4.58 -3.07
CA ALA A 158 -19.15 -3.64 -2.31
C ALA A 158 -18.64 -2.61 -3.28
N GLY A 159 -19.17 -1.45 -3.21
CA GLY A 159 -18.92 -0.40 -4.18
C GLY A 159 -20.12 -0.24 -5.13
N PHE A 160 -19.85 0.37 -6.26
CA PHE A 160 -20.92 0.85 -7.13
C PHE A 160 -21.21 -0.06 -8.35
N GLY A 161 -20.70 -1.30 -8.34
CA GLY A 161 -20.84 -2.21 -9.48
C GLY A 161 -19.92 -1.88 -10.66
N PHE A 162 -20.17 -2.50 -11.80
CA PHE A 162 -19.40 -2.36 -13.03
C PHE A 162 -20.12 -1.47 -14.04
N GLY A 163 -19.37 -0.97 -15.03
CA GLY A 163 -19.81 0.11 -15.89
C GLY A 163 -19.61 1.49 -15.22
N HIS A 164 -19.78 2.55 -16.00
CA HIS A 164 -19.64 3.92 -15.50
C HIS A 164 -20.78 4.34 -14.55
N ASP A 165 -21.93 3.69 -14.67
CA ASP A 165 -23.14 3.93 -13.89
C ASP A 165 -23.44 2.86 -12.84
N GLY A 166 -22.60 1.81 -12.78
CA GLY A 166 -22.75 0.74 -11.81
C GLY A 166 -23.90 -0.24 -12.11
N ARG A 167 -24.41 -0.26 -13.36
CA ARG A 167 -25.55 -1.08 -13.72
C ARG A 167 -25.35 -2.58 -13.58
N ASP A 168 -24.11 -3.05 -13.72
CA ASP A 168 -23.78 -4.46 -13.72
C ASP A 168 -23.25 -4.86 -12.32
N ALA A 169 -23.91 -5.82 -11.68
CA ALA A 169 -23.56 -6.25 -10.32
C ALA A 169 -22.28 -7.08 -10.28
N THR A 170 -21.99 -7.83 -11.34
CA THR A 170 -20.82 -8.69 -11.46
C THR A 170 -20.11 -8.46 -12.79
N LEU A 171 -18.85 -8.90 -12.90
CA LEU A 171 -18.16 -8.93 -14.20
C LEU A 171 -18.85 -9.89 -15.17
N PHE A 172 -19.48 -10.95 -14.67
CA PHE A 172 -20.22 -11.89 -15.49
C PHE A 172 -21.44 -11.24 -16.14
N ASP A 173 -22.16 -10.39 -15.40
CA ASP A 173 -23.26 -9.58 -15.92
C ASP A 173 -22.75 -8.54 -16.91
N HIS A 174 -21.62 -7.90 -16.60
CA HIS A 174 -20.99 -6.93 -17.49
C HIS A 174 -20.66 -7.53 -18.86
N PHE A 175 -20.16 -8.77 -18.92
CA PHE A 175 -19.87 -9.48 -20.15
C PHE A 175 -21.12 -9.99 -20.87
N ALA A 176 -22.29 -9.94 -20.26
CA ALA A 176 -23.57 -10.24 -20.91
C ALA A 176 -24.16 -9.02 -21.63
N ALA A 177 -23.56 -7.84 -21.51
CA ALA A 177 -24.02 -6.63 -22.19
C ALA A 177 -23.97 -6.79 -23.73
N PRO A 178 -24.92 -6.18 -24.48
CA PRO A 178 -25.02 -6.32 -25.93
C PRO A 178 -23.73 -6.01 -26.71
N ARG A 179 -22.89 -5.13 -26.21
CA ARG A 179 -21.57 -4.79 -26.79
C ARG A 179 -20.58 -5.97 -26.82
N PHE A 180 -20.85 -7.02 -26.02
CA PHE A 180 -20.04 -8.24 -25.98
C PHE A 180 -20.79 -9.43 -26.61
N ARG A 181 -21.40 -9.22 -27.80
CA ARG A 181 -22.32 -10.16 -28.44
C ARG A 181 -21.91 -11.64 -28.42
N VAL A 182 -20.62 -11.90 -28.71
CA VAL A 182 -20.11 -13.27 -28.79
C VAL A 182 -19.83 -13.88 -27.40
N LEU A 183 -19.61 -13.05 -26.37
CA LEU A 183 -19.38 -13.53 -25.01
C LEU A 183 -20.68 -13.97 -24.32
N THR A 184 -21.83 -13.45 -24.73
CA THR A 184 -23.10 -13.63 -24.03
C THR A 184 -23.43 -15.10 -23.76
N ASN A 185 -23.17 -15.99 -24.69
CA ASN A 185 -23.46 -17.41 -24.61
C ASN A 185 -22.28 -18.30 -24.20
N ASN A 186 -21.10 -17.71 -23.86
CA ASN A 186 -19.92 -18.47 -23.50
C ASN A 186 -19.58 -18.29 -22.01
N SER A 187 -20.24 -19.09 -21.15
CA SER A 187 -20.09 -19.01 -19.70
C SER A 187 -18.66 -19.30 -19.24
N ILE A 188 -17.95 -20.25 -19.87
CA ILE A 188 -16.58 -20.62 -19.51
C ILE A 188 -15.63 -19.45 -19.77
N VAL A 189 -15.70 -18.84 -20.96
CA VAL A 189 -14.85 -17.70 -21.30
C VAL A 189 -15.15 -16.51 -20.38
N LYS A 190 -16.44 -16.24 -20.08
CA LYS A 190 -16.82 -15.17 -19.13
C LYS A 190 -16.24 -15.40 -17.74
N SER A 191 -16.35 -16.61 -17.22
CA SER A 191 -15.82 -16.96 -15.88
C SER A 191 -14.29 -16.82 -15.83
N ASN A 192 -13.59 -17.31 -16.85
CA ASN A 192 -12.15 -17.21 -16.93
C ASN A 192 -11.65 -15.74 -17.07
N LEU A 193 -12.35 -14.93 -17.88
CA LEU A 193 -12.09 -13.50 -17.99
C LEU A 193 -12.34 -12.76 -16.66
N ALA A 194 -13.44 -13.06 -15.98
CA ALA A 194 -13.73 -12.49 -14.67
C ALA A 194 -12.63 -12.86 -13.65
N ALA A 195 -12.20 -14.13 -13.62
CA ALA A 195 -11.13 -14.58 -12.76
C ALA A 195 -9.80 -13.83 -13.05
N LEU A 196 -9.43 -13.66 -14.34
CA LEU A 196 -8.27 -12.84 -14.69
C LEU A 196 -8.38 -11.43 -14.17
N LEU A 197 -9.52 -10.76 -14.42
CA LEU A 197 -9.69 -9.34 -14.06
C LEU A 197 -9.75 -9.11 -12.56
N LEU A 198 -10.27 -10.08 -11.79
CA LEU A 198 -10.23 -10.02 -10.33
C LEU A 198 -8.84 -10.31 -9.73
N CYS A 199 -7.97 -10.97 -10.50
CA CYS A 199 -6.56 -11.20 -10.17
C CYS A 199 -5.61 -10.19 -10.85
N PHE A 200 -6.14 -9.12 -11.44
CA PHE A 200 -5.34 -8.15 -12.21
C PHE A 200 -4.36 -7.40 -11.31
N ASP A 201 -3.13 -7.17 -11.79
CA ASP A 201 -2.09 -6.49 -11.03
C ASP A 201 -2.44 -5.02 -10.79
N THR A 202 -2.31 -4.57 -9.55
CA THR A 202 -2.60 -3.18 -9.15
C THR A 202 -1.42 -2.24 -9.32
N GLY A 203 -0.23 -2.76 -9.63
CA GLY A 203 1.04 -2.04 -9.59
C GLY A 203 1.76 -2.16 -8.25
N THR A 204 1.01 -2.42 -7.17
CA THR A 204 1.57 -2.64 -5.83
C THR A 204 1.82 -4.14 -5.63
N ALA A 205 3.04 -4.49 -5.23
CA ALA A 205 3.43 -5.91 -5.09
C ALA A 205 2.55 -6.65 -4.08
N PRO A 206 2.02 -7.84 -4.40
CA PRO A 206 1.23 -8.64 -3.45
C PRO A 206 1.98 -8.96 -2.14
N ALA A 207 3.30 -9.06 -2.18
CA ALA A 207 4.16 -9.26 -1.02
C ALA A 207 4.26 -8.03 -0.09
N MET A 208 3.78 -6.84 -0.52
CA MET A 208 3.78 -5.62 0.30
C MET A 208 2.70 -5.73 1.40
N GLY A 209 3.14 -5.59 2.65
CA GLY A 209 2.30 -5.79 3.83
C GLY A 209 2.17 -7.26 4.26
N TYR A 210 2.62 -8.22 3.44
CA TYR A 210 2.65 -9.62 3.85
C TYR A 210 3.72 -9.85 4.91
N SER A 211 3.36 -10.56 5.98
CA SER A 211 4.27 -10.83 7.09
C SER A 211 4.16 -12.25 7.61
N ARG A 212 5.27 -12.76 8.15
CA ARG A 212 5.34 -14.03 8.86
C ARG A 212 6.11 -13.88 10.15
N THR A 213 5.51 -14.32 11.25
CA THR A 213 6.22 -14.46 12.52
C THR A 213 6.80 -15.87 12.60
N ILE A 214 8.12 -15.92 12.78
CA ILE A 214 8.93 -17.12 12.77
C ILE A 214 9.43 -17.33 14.19
N THR A 215 9.17 -18.52 14.71
CA THR A 215 9.46 -18.93 16.09
C THR A 215 10.19 -20.27 16.09
N PRO A 216 10.79 -20.73 17.20
CA PRO A 216 11.39 -22.05 17.30
C PRO A 216 10.42 -23.19 16.91
N ALA A 217 9.12 -22.99 17.13
CA ALA A 217 8.10 -24.01 16.84
C ALA A 217 7.80 -24.18 15.34
N ASN A 218 8.01 -23.13 14.52
CA ASN A 218 7.60 -23.15 13.12
C ASN A 218 8.72 -22.90 12.10
N VAL A 219 9.92 -22.53 12.53
CA VAL A 219 11.04 -22.16 11.65
C VAL A 219 11.44 -23.26 10.65
N LYS A 220 11.16 -24.52 10.98
CA LYS A 220 11.47 -25.69 10.12
C LYS A 220 10.28 -26.16 9.28
N THR A 221 9.16 -25.45 9.28
CA THR A 221 8.01 -25.83 8.45
C THR A 221 8.19 -25.33 7.03
N ASP A 222 7.84 -26.13 6.04
CA ASP A 222 7.99 -25.81 4.61
C ASP A 222 7.24 -24.51 4.25
N SER A 223 6.06 -24.28 4.81
CA SER A 223 5.28 -23.07 4.53
C SER A 223 6.01 -21.80 4.96
N ILE A 224 6.63 -21.79 6.14
CA ILE A 224 7.40 -20.65 6.65
C ILE A 224 8.68 -20.45 5.82
N SER A 225 9.41 -21.53 5.57
CA SER A 225 10.64 -21.49 4.79
C SER A 225 10.38 -20.97 3.36
N ASN A 226 9.32 -21.47 2.72
CA ASN A 226 8.93 -21.04 1.37
C ASN A 226 8.48 -19.57 1.33
N ASP A 227 7.68 -19.14 2.30
CA ASP A 227 7.21 -17.76 2.38
C ASP A 227 8.37 -16.78 2.61
N TRP A 228 9.30 -17.12 3.52
CA TRP A 228 10.45 -16.28 3.80
C TRP A 228 11.38 -16.17 2.57
N ALA A 229 11.74 -17.31 1.98
CA ALA A 229 12.53 -17.32 0.76
C ALA A 229 11.85 -16.57 -0.41
N MET A 230 10.52 -16.63 -0.47
CA MET A 230 9.76 -15.87 -1.49
C MET A 230 9.81 -14.37 -1.22
N LEU A 231 9.71 -13.90 0.04
CA LEU A 231 9.88 -12.49 0.38
C LEU A 231 11.29 -11.98 0.00
N GLU A 232 12.35 -12.77 0.23
CA GLU A 232 13.72 -12.45 -0.18
C GLU A 232 13.83 -12.33 -1.70
N ARG A 233 13.21 -13.26 -2.46
CA ARG A 233 13.14 -13.16 -3.93
C ARG A 233 12.40 -11.90 -4.38
N GLN A 234 11.29 -11.53 -3.72
CA GLN A 234 10.55 -10.32 -4.06
C GLN A 234 11.33 -9.05 -3.72
N ALA A 235 12.10 -9.03 -2.66
CA ALA A 235 13.00 -7.92 -2.33
C ALA A 235 14.17 -7.79 -3.32
N SER A 236 14.58 -8.90 -3.94
CA SER A 236 15.63 -8.94 -4.96
C SER A 236 15.11 -8.71 -6.38
N SER A 237 13.80 -8.88 -6.59
CA SER A 237 13.18 -8.77 -7.91
C SER A 237 12.82 -7.32 -8.23
N ARG A 238 13.03 -6.94 -9.48
CA ARG A 238 12.66 -5.62 -9.99
C ARG A 238 11.52 -5.76 -10.99
N PHE A 239 10.65 -4.77 -11.02
CA PHE A 239 9.61 -4.70 -12.04
C PHE A 239 9.62 -3.32 -12.70
N ARG A 240 9.06 -3.27 -13.91
CA ARG A 240 8.82 -2.05 -14.66
C ARG A 240 7.33 -1.93 -14.93
N ASP A 241 6.74 -0.81 -14.53
CA ASP A 241 5.41 -0.44 -14.99
C ASP A 241 5.55 0.14 -16.41
N ALA A 242 4.85 -0.46 -17.36
CA ALA A 242 4.98 -0.08 -18.78
C ALA A 242 4.51 1.35 -19.08
N PHE A 243 3.68 1.94 -18.22
CA PHE A 243 2.99 3.19 -18.51
C PHE A 243 3.31 4.34 -17.56
N ILE A 244 3.73 4.05 -16.35
CA ILE A 244 3.80 5.05 -15.28
C ILE A 244 5.24 5.35 -14.87
N LEU A 245 6.10 4.33 -14.84
CA LEU A 245 7.44 4.45 -14.30
C LEU A 245 8.52 4.45 -15.39
N VAL A 246 9.34 5.47 -15.35
CA VAL A 246 10.60 5.50 -16.10
C VAL A 246 11.62 4.69 -15.29
N GLY A 247 11.98 3.51 -15.76
CA GLY A 247 12.92 2.62 -15.10
C GLY A 247 12.26 1.43 -14.39
N SER A 248 13.02 0.74 -13.58
CA SER A 248 12.55 -0.40 -12.78
C SER A 248 12.78 -0.17 -11.31
N VAL A 249 11.82 -0.59 -10.49
CA VAL A 249 11.87 -0.54 -9.04
C VAL A 249 11.83 -1.94 -8.43
N THR A 250 12.29 -2.11 -7.20
CA THR A 250 12.11 -3.36 -6.47
C THR A 250 10.64 -3.56 -6.12
N ASN A 251 10.20 -4.83 -5.99
CA ASN A 251 8.84 -5.12 -5.59
C ASN A 251 8.55 -4.66 -4.15
N ILE A 252 9.47 -4.93 -3.24
CA ILE A 252 9.39 -4.57 -1.82
C ILE A 252 10.78 -4.24 -1.30
N SER A 253 10.84 -3.54 -0.16
CA SER A 253 11.93 -3.71 0.79
C SER A 253 11.53 -4.79 1.79
N LEU A 254 12.46 -5.62 2.25
CA LEU A 254 12.19 -6.67 3.23
C LEU A 254 12.82 -6.31 4.56
N ILE A 255 12.01 -6.27 5.59
CA ILE A 255 12.47 -6.03 6.96
C ILE A 255 12.17 -7.21 7.85
N ALA A 256 12.87 -7.30 8.98
CA ALA A 256 12.49 -8.19 10.07
C ALA A 256 12.58 -7.45 11.40
N LYS A 257 11.67 -7.79 12.33
CA LYS A 257 11.69 -7.26 13.69
C LYS A 257 11.45 -8.38 14.69
N GLY A 258 12.20 -8.37 15.79
CA GLY A 258 12.05 -9.40 16.81
C GLY A 258 13.19 -9.42 17.80
N THR A 259 13.69 -10.61 18.15
CA THR A 259 14.83 -10.78 19.04
C THR A 259 16.02 -11.40 18.30
N ILE A 260 17.21 -10.96 18.67
CA ILE A 260 18.49 -11.57 18.33
C ILE A 260 19.30 -11.67 19.63
N ASP A 261 19.66 -12.89 20.02
CA ASP A 261 20.32 -13.19 21.30
C ASP A 261 19.53 -12.60 22.49
N GLY A 262 18.18 -12.76 22.44
CA GLY A 262 17.26 -12.27 23.45
C GLY A 262 17.05 -10.76 23.49
N LYS A 263 17.69 -9.97 22.63
CA LYS A 263 17.55 -8.52 22.56
C LYS A 263 16.69 -8.11 21.38
N ARG A 264 15.79 -7.14 21.56
CA ARG A 264 14.99 -6.58 20.45
C ARG A 264 15.89 -5.95 19.42
N ARG A 265 15.64 -6.28 18.14
CA ARG A 265 16.37 -5.77 16.98
C ARG A 265 15.42 -5.52 15.81
N GLY A 266 15.76 -4.51 15.02
CA GLY A 266 15.29 -4.31 13.67
C GLY A 266 16.34 -4.79 12.66
N LEU A 267 15.89 -5.31 11.52
CA LEU A 267 16.75 -5.80 10.46
C LEU A 267 16.22 -5.34 9.10
N LEU A 268 17.15 -5.10 8.18
CA LEU A 268 16.87 -4.78 6.79
C LEU A 268 17.62 -5.75 5.87
N TYR A 269 16.90 -6.44 5.01
CA TYR A 269 17.48 -7.31 3.98
C TYR A 269 18.17 -6.50 2.89
N ARG A 270 19.40 -6.90 2.54
CA ARG A 270 20.19 -6.33 1.46
C ARG A 270 20.27 -7.31 0.28
N PRO A 271 19.53 -7.07 -0.81
CA PRO A 271 19.48 -8.00 -1.94
C PRO A 271 20.84 -8.27 -2.60
N ASN A 272 21.75 -7.29 -2.56
CA ASN A 272 23.05 -7.40 -3.23
C ASN A 272 24.01 -8.37 -2.52
N THR A 273 23.88 -8.52 -1.21
CA THR A 273 24.72 -9.39 -0.37
C THR A 273 23.98 -10.62 0.13
N GLY A 274 22.64 -10.61 0.07
CA GLY A 274 21.80 -11.72 0.53
C GLY A 274 21.74 -11.85 2.04
N ASP A 275 21.96 -10.75 2.78
CA ASP A 275 22.04 -10.73 4.25
C ASP A 275 21.09 -9.67 4.84
N TYR A 276 20.95 -9.70 6.15
CA TYR A 276 20.16 -8.77 6.96
C TYR A 276 21.07 -7.93 7.84
N VAL A 277 21.19 -6.65 7.54
CA VAL A 277 21.86 -5.70 8.43
C VAL A 277 20.95 -5.35 9.60
N THR A 278 21.54 -5.23 10.80
CA THR A 278 20.77 -4.91 12.00
C THR A 278 20.69 -3.40 12.24
N ASP A 279 19.81 -3.01 13.15
CA ASP A 279 19.66 -1.66 13.68
C ASP A 279 20.80 -1.25 14.62
N LYS A 280 21.89 -2.03 14.70
CA LYS A 280 23.02 -1.77 15.58
C LYS A 280 24.35 -2.20 14.97
N THR A 281 25.31 -1.29 14.85
CA THR A 281 26.55 -1.48 14.10
C THR A 281 27.41 -2.61 14.66
N ASP A 282 27.53 -2.71 16.00
CA ASP A 282 28.37 -3.72 16.66
C ASP A 282 27.80 -5.14 16.61
N VAL A 283 26.52 -5.29 16.26
CA VAL A 283 25.87 -6.59 16.06
C VAL A 283 26.10 -7.12 14.63
N GLY A 284 26.26 -6.23 13.66
CA GLY A 284 26.60 -6.57 12.29
C GLY A 284 25.41 -7.04 11.45
N ALA A 285 25.66 -8.01 10.57
CA ALA A 285 24.68 -8.54 9.66
C ALA A 285 24.60 -10.07 9.77
N PHE A 286 23.46 -10.64 9.36
CA PHE A 286 23.20 -12.09 9.42
C PHE A 286 22.71 -12.61 8.08
N THR A 287 23.20 -13.74 7.67
CA THR A 287 22.62 -14.52 6.58
C THR A 287 21.29 -15.15 7.01
N HIS A 288 20.49 -15.58 6.03
CA HIS A 288 19.26 -16.34 6.29
C HIS A 288 19.52 -17.55 7.21
N ALA A 289 20.57 -18.33 6.93
CA ALA A 289 20.90 -19.54 7.68
C ALA A 289 21.28 -19.23 9.14
N GLU A 290 22.01 -18.14 9.39
CA GLU A 290 22.33 -17.71 10.75
C GLU A 290 21.09 -17.27 11.52
N LEU A 291 20.16 -16.56 10.88
CA LEU A 291 18.89 -16.19 11.50
C LEU A 291 18.03 -17.41 11.82
N VAL A 292 17.95 -18.40 10.92
CA VAL A 292 17.30 -19.69 11.20
C VAL A 292 17.92 -20.38 12.42
N SER A 293 19.25 -20.36 12.53
CA SER A 293 19.95 -20.93 13.70
C SER A 293 19.58 -20.19 14.99
N LYS A 294 19.60 -18.86 14.98
CA LYS A 294 19.21 -18.04 16.14
C LYS A 294 17.77 -18.28 16.57
N ILE A 295 16.84 -18.35 15.61
CA ILE A 295 15.44 -18.66 15.91
C ILE A 295 15.31 -20.07 16.48
N THR A 296 16.02 -21.06 15.93
CA THR A 296 16.02 -22.43 16.46
C THR A 296 16.48 -22.46 17.93
N ASN A 297 17.38 -21.55 18.32
CA ASN A 297 17.94 -21.43 19.66
C ASN A 297 17.10 -20.53 20.61
N GLY A 298 15.93 -20.05 20.21
CA GLY A 298 14.99 -19.38 21.10
C GLY A 298 14.58 -17.97 20.68
N ASP A 299 15.21 -17.38 19.67
CA ASP A 299 14.82 -16.07 19.16
C ASP A 299 13.51 -16.14 18.34
N THR A 300 12.91 -14.98 18.07
CA THR A 300 11.69 -14.86 17.27
C THR A 300 11.81 -13.64 16.36
N LEU A 301 11.49 -13.82 15.09
CA LEU A 301 11.47 -12.74 14.10
C LEU A 301 10.13 -12.68 13.36
N SER A 302 9.65 -11.48 13.11
CA SER A 302 8.58 -11.22 12.14
C SER A 302 9.20 -10.58 10.90
N VAL A 303 9.23 -11.31 9.79
CA VAL A 303 9.65 -10.80 8.48
C VAL A 303 8.46 -10.15 7.78
N MET A 304 8.66 -9.03 7.09
CA MET A 304 7.59 -8.30 6.41
C MET A 304 8.08 -7.58 5.17
N GLY A 305 7.35 -7.73 4.06
CA GLY A 305 7.51 -6.87 2.89
C GLY A 305 6.92 -5.48 3.15
N VAL A 306 7.72 -4.44 2.93
CA VAL A 306 7.29 -3.04 3.08
C VAL A 306 7.45 -2.29 1.76
N PRO A 307 6.83 -1.10 1.59
CA PRO A 307 6.98 -0.33 0.37
C PRO A 307 8.45 -0.15 -0.02
N PRO A 308 8.79 -0.20 -1.31
CA PRO A 308 10.15 0.09 -1.79
C PRO A 308 10.66 1.40 -1.18
N VAL A 309 11.95 1.46 -0.90
CA VAL A 309 12.68 2.59 -0.25
C VAL A 309 12.28 2.89 1.20
N SER A 310 11.24 2.26 1.73
CA SER A 310 10.83 2.44 3.15
C SER A 310 11.59 1.53 4.12
N GLY A 311 12.42 0.62 3.60
CA GLY A 311 13.07 -0.42 4.40
C GLY A 311 13.96 0.13 5.51
N VAL A 312 14.76 1.16 5.24
CA VAL A 312 15.63 1.81 6.24
C VAL A 312 14.77 2.33 7.39
N ARG A 313 13.80 3.20 7.07
CA ARG A 313 12.93 3.83 8.08
C ARG A 313 12.10 2.81 8.88
N MET A 314 11.60 1.79 8.23
CA MET A 314 10.76 0.81 8.90
C MET A 314 11.55 -0.32 9.56
N GLY A 315 12.78 -0.55 9.14
CA GLY A 315 13.63 -1.64 9.61
C GLY A 315 14.62 -1.24 10.69
N ILE A 316 15.42 -0.19 10.47
CA ILE A 316 16.66 0.03 11.22
C ILE A 316 16.93 1.48 11.67
N ASP A 317 16.27 2.50 11.08
CA ASP A 317 16.46 3.92 11.39
C ASP A 317 15.12 4.65 11.17
N ARG A 318 14.27 4.68 12.20
CA ARG A 318 12.85 5.07 12.11
C ARG A 318 12.62 6.55 11.80
N ASP A 319 13.53 7.43 12.17
CA ASP A 319 13.42 8.87 11.97
C ASP A 319 14.36 9.42 10.87
N LEU A 320 15.15 8.53 10.26
CA LEU A 320 16.09 8.81 9.18
C LEU A 320 17.14 9.87 9.55
N ASN A 321 17.57 9.90 10.82
CA ASN A 321 18.59 10.84 11.29
C ASN A 321 20.03 10.34 11.03
N GLY A 322 20.18 9.10 10.51
CA GLY A 322 21.45 8.45 10.22
C GLY A 322 22.07 7.71 11.40
N LEU A 323 21.44 7.76 12.58
CA LEU A 323 21.77 6.92 13.72
C LEU A 323 20.80 5.73 13.76
N LEU A 324 21.33 4.52 13.85
CA LEU A 324 20.47 3.33 13.87
C LEU A 324 19.66 3.24 15.16
N ASP A 325 18.43 2.72 15.05
CA ASP A 325 17.50 2.58 16.21
C ASP A 325 18.12 1.90 17.43
N GLY A 326 19.02 0.93 17.22
CA GLY A 326 19.72 0.22 18.29
C GLY A 326 20.93 0.97 18.89
N GLU A 327 21.37 2.06 18.25
CA GLU A 327 22.39 2.99 18.74
C GLU A 327 21.76 4.16 19.51
N GLU A 328 20.48 4.40 19.27
CA GLU A 328 19.77 5.45 19.97
C GLU A 328 19.63 5.12 21.45
N MET A 329 19.98 6.09 22.28
CA MET A 329 19.69 5.97 23.72
C MET A 329 18.17 6.02 23.92
N PRO A 330 17.61 5.12 24.76
CA PRO A 330 16.22 5.24 25.11
C PRO A 330 15.96 6.62 25.70
N PRO A 331 14.80 7.23 25.44
CA PRO A 331 14.48 8.54 25.98
C PRO A 331 14.54 8.49 27.52
N CYS A 332 15.55 9.14 28.08
CA CYS A 332 15.72 9.27 29.52
C CYS A 332 15.29 10.65 29.98
N LEU A 333 14.53 10.71 31.08
CA LEU A 333 14.24 11.95 31.76
C LEU A 333 15.44 12.33 32.65
N ALA A 334 15.90 13.56 32.48
CA ALA A 334 16.77 14.21 33.43
C ALA A 334 15.97 15.24 34.22
N ALA A 335 16.19 15.30 35.53
CA ALA A 335 15.60 16.29 36.41
C ALA A 335 16.68 17.17 37.01
N GLN A 336 16.50 18.48 36.94
CA GLN A 336 17.37 19.47 37.54
C GLN A 336 16.56 20.40 38.46
N ARG A 337 16.99 20.51 39.70
CA ARG A 337 16.38 21.49 40.64
C ARG A 337 16.85 22.89 40.26
N LEU A 338 15.90 23.80 40.17
CA LEU A 338 16.11 25.24 40.01
C LEU A 338 15.61 25.95 41.27
N GLU A 339 15.91 27.23 41.43
CA GLU A 339 15.36 28.02 42.54
C GLU A 339 13.86 28.12 42.53
N THR A 340 13.23 28.21 41.36
CA THR A 340 11.79 28.41 41.17
C THR A 340 11.04 27.14 40.78
N GLY A 341 11.70 25.99 40.63
CA GLY A 341 11.04 24.78 40.12
C GLY A 341 11.98 23.61 39.89
N VAL A 342 11.43 22.62 39.19
CA VAL A 342 12.20 21.47 38.67
C VAL A 342 12.13 21.51 37.18
N ARG A 343 13.30 21.54 36.50
CA ARG A 343 13.40 21.34 35.07
C ARG A 343 13.46 19.86 34.78
N ILE A 344 12.53 19.37 33.98
CA ILE A 344 12.54 18.03 33.39
C ILE A 344 12.97 18.18 31.94
N SER A 345 13.93 17.38 31.49
CA SER A 345 14.42 17.41 30.12
C SER A 345 14.65 16.02 29.56
N TRP A 346 14.53 15.92 28.24
CA TRP A 346 14.86 14.71 27.47
C TRP A 346 15.40 15.11 26.10
N LEU A 347 16.06 14.16 25.40
CA LEU A 347 16.73 14.44 24.11
C LEU A 347 15.72 14.90 23.05
N ALA A 348 16.04 15.94 22.30
CA ALA A 348 15.19 16.52 21.26
C ALA A 348 15.01 15.61 20.03
N ASN A 349 15.89 14.63 19.84
CA ASN A 349 15.76 13.61 18.78
C ASN A 349 14.74 12.51 19.13
N THR A 350 14.13 12.56 20.30
CA THR A 350 13.10 11.60 20.71
C THR A 350 11.74 12.04 20.17
N MET A 351 11.43 11.64 18.94
CA MET A 351 10.16 11.96 18.28
C MET A 351 9.02 11.10 18.82
N GLY A 352 7.80 11.66 18.84
CA GLY A 352 6.58 10.89 19.18
C GLY A 352 6.48 10.47 20.63
N VAL A 353 7.02 11.24 21.56
CA VAL A 353 6.81 11.04 23.02
C VAL A 353 6.13 12.23 23.65
N VAL A 354 5.33 11.97 24.68
CA VAL A 354 4.73 12.98 25.55
C VAL A 354 5.21 12.77 26.99
N LEU A 355 5.41 13.89 27.71
CA LEU A 355 5.66 13.86 29.14
C LEU A 355 4.34 13.64 29.87
N GLU A 356 4.29 12.63 30.73
CA GLU A 356 3.14 12.36 31.59
C GLU A 356 3.56 12.45 33.05
N PHE A 357 2.61 12.83 33.92
CA PHE A 357 2.79 12.78 35.37
C PHE A 357 1.69 11.98 36.04
N SER A 358 1.98 11.46 37.22
CA SER A 358 1.02 10.89 38.18
C SER A 358 1.38 11.32 39.59
N GLU A 359 0.36 11.52 40.43
CA GLU A 359 0.52 11.84 41.85
C GLU A 359 0.66 10.58 42.72
N SER A 360 0.39 9.40 42.14
CA SER A 360 0.54 8.11 42.80
C SER A 360 1.06 7.05 41.83
N LEU A 361 1.80 6.08 42.34
CA LEU A 361 2.20 4.87 41.59
C LEU A 361 1.33 3.66 41.90
N ALA A 362 0.46 3.73 42.90
CA ALA A 362 -0.37 2.61 43.31
C ALA A 362 -1.79 3.04 43.70
N PRO A 363 -2.80 2.98 42.78
CA PRO A 363 -2.67 2.82 41.34
C PRO A 363 -2.21 4.11 40.67
N PRO A 364 -1.46 4.03 39.58
CA PRO A 364 -1.04 5.21 38.85
C PRO A 364 -2.20 5.78 38.01
N ASN A 365 -2.31 7.11 38.01
CA ASN A 365 -3.23 7.86 37.16
C ASN A 365 -2.40 8.84 36.30
N TRP A 366 -1.88 8.32 35.18
CA TRP A 366 -1.03 9.08 34.27
C TRP A 366 -1.83 10.09 33.45
N ARG A 367 -1.41 11.36 33.50
CA ARG A 367 -1.98 12.49 32.75
C ARG A 367 -0.87 13.19 31.97
N THR A 368 -1.19 13.68 30.78
CA THR A 368 -0.25 14.48 29.99
C THR A 368 0.11 15.76 30.73
N GLU A 369 1.42 16.06 30.82
CA GLU A 369 1.91 17.34 31.36
C GLU A 369 1.65 18.45 30.33
N THR A 370 0.96 19.50 30.75
CA THR A 370 0.52 20.61 29.89
C THR A 370 1.35 21.88 30.06
N SER A 371 2.36 21.86 30.93
CA SER A 371 3.27 22.98 31.09
C SER A 371 4.00 23.30 29.79
N VAL A 372 4.33 24.58 29.58
CA VAL A 372 4.97 25.04 28.35
C VAL A 372 6.27 24.28 28.12
N GLN A 373 6.31 23.57 27.00
CA GLN A 373 7.50 22.88 26.55
C GLN A 373 8.37 23.84 25.76
N THR A 374 9.64 23.93 26.11
CA THR A 374 10.67 24.63 25.33
C THR A 374 11.62 23.63 24.70
N VAL A 375 12.23 23.99 23.61
CA VAL A 375 13.21 23.15 22.93
C VAL A 375 14.47 23.95 22.62
N ASN A 376 15.61 23.33 22.83
CA ASN A 376 16.88 23.78 22.27
C ASN A 376 17.41 22.73 21.29
N ALA A 377 18.59 22.95 20.72
CA ALA A 377 19.17 22.04 19.71
C ALA A 377 19.36 20.58 20.21
N ALA A 378 19.38 20.35 21.51
CA ALA A 378 19.67 19.05 22.11
C ALA A 378 18.55 18.45 22.94
N HIS A 379 17.67 19.26 23.57
CA HIS A 379 16.69 18.78 24.53
C HIS A 379 15.35 19.49 24.43
N PHE A 380 14.27 18.75 24.62
CA PHE A 380 13.01 19.26 25.10
C PHE A 380 13.09 19.51 26.60
N MET A 381 12.48 20.58 27.07
CA MET A 381 12.52 21.00 28.48
C MET A 381 11.15 21.50 28.93
N VAL A 382 10.75 21.08 30.13
CA VAL A 382 9.58 21.58 30.84
C VAL A 382 10.03 22.01 32.23
N THR A 383 9.69 23.24 32.64
CA THR A 383 9.96 23.71 34.01
C THR A 383 8.65 23.67 34.83
N ILE A 384 8.66 22.92 35.90
CA ILE A 384 7.51 22.69 36.77
C ILE A 384 7.75 23.41 38.08
N PRO A 385 6.84 24.28 38.49
CA PRO A 385 6.95 24.96 39.78
C PRO A 385 7.00 23.94 40.93
N ILE A 386 7.76 24.25 41.99
CA ILE A 386 7.77 23.44 43.19
C ILE A 386 6.40 23.57 43.89
N ALA A 387 5.70 22.45 43.96
CA ALA A 387 4.45 22.31 44.71
C ALA A 387 4.67 21.34 45.89
N ASN A 388 3.88 21.48 46.93
CA ASN A 388 3.94 20.58 48.10
C ASN A 388 3.34 19.18 47.83
N GLN A 389 3.30 18.76 46.58
CA GLN A 389 2.75 17.47 46.18
C GLN A 389 3.82 16.64 45.51
N GLN A 390 3.84 15.35 45.80
CA GLN A 390 4.70 14.38 45.15
C GLN A 390 4.16 14.13 43.74
N ARG A 391 5.04 14.15 42.73
CA ARG A 391 4.71 13.78 41.35
C ARG A 391 5.79 12.87 40.80
N PHE A 392 5.30 11.89 40.00
CA PHE A 392 6.14 10.96 39.22
C PHE A 392 5.99 11.33 37.76
N TYR A 393 7.05 11.24 37.01
CA TYR A 393 7.08 11.59 35.59
C TYR A 393 7.56 10.43 34.75
N ARG A 394 6.99 10.31 33.56
CA ARG A 394 7.45 9.36 32.55
C ARG A 394 7.31 9.95 31.13
N LEU A 395 8.05 9.38 30.18
CA LEU A 395 7.80 9.56 28.77
C LEU A 395 6.91 8.42 28.29
N ARG A 396 5.85 8.76 27.54
CA ARG A 396 4.99 7.78 26.85
C ARG A 396 5.11 8.00 25.34
N GLY A 397 5.36 6.92 24.58
CA GLY A 397 5.27 6.94 23.11
C GLY A 397 3.83 7.23 22.64
N LEU A 398 3.70 8.03 21.59
CA LEU A 398 2.45 8.36 20.90
C LEU A 398 1.98 7.21 20.01
#